data_03929de616cd7fb6500b59241b6fb49b
#
_entry.id   03929de616cd7fb6500b59241b6fb49b
#
_cell.length_a   1.000
_cell.length_b   1.000
_cell.length_c   1.000
_cell.angle_alpha   90.00
_cell.angle_beta   90.00
_cell.angle_gamma   90.00
#
_symmetry.space_group_name_H-M   'P 1'
#
loop_
_entity.id
_entity.type
_entity.pdbx_description
1 polymer ?
#
loop_
_entity_poly.entity_id
_entity_poly.type
_entity_poly.pdbx_seq_one_letter_code
_entity_poly.pdbx_strand_id
1 'polypeptide(L)'
;QMRDAWSLVENTPIDLSGFTPSGALILGMGGSGISGVILSRMLAATSPVPIQSNSDYSIPGWVGPDTLVVACSCSGNTEETLIALKSAQERGARIVAITSGGQLADWADTHGWPSVRFPGGQPPRSQFGYAFTSVFHVLHAAGLASDEQRAAFGRVGDHLAAGQENAISRGESLAELLDGRKVLLYSDASQEGLIIR
;
A
#
# COMPACT_ATOMS: atom_id res chain seq x y z
N GLN A 1 5.28 11.19 9.39
CA GLN A 1 5.32 10.31 8.20
C GLN A 1 4.01 10.33 7.41
N MET A 2 2.81 10.09 8.01
CA MET A 2 1.54 10.15 7.25
C MET A 2 1.29 11.53 6.65
N ARG A 3 1.60 12.61 7.36
CA ARG A 3 1.52 13.99 6.84
C ARG A 3 2.49 14.22 5.68
N ASP A 4 3.75 13.76 5.82
CA ASP A 4 4.76 13.91 4.78
C ASP A 4 4.39 13.09 3.54
N ALA A 5 3.87 11.87 3.76
CA ALA A 5 3.38 11.02 2.69
C ALA A 5 2.18 11.64 1.96
N TRP A 6 1.26 12.27 2.70
CA TRP A 6 0.13 12.98 2.11
C TRP A 6 0.59 14.15 1.24
N SER A 7 1.48 15.00 1.76
CA SER A 7 2.07 16.10 1.00
C SER A 7 2.82 15.61 -0.25
N LEU A 8 3.50 14.47 -0.16
CA LEU A 8 4.18 13.86 -1.31
C LEU A 8 3.18 13.50 -2.41
N VAL A 9 2.11 12.77 -2.09
CA VAL A 9 1.16 12.29 -3.09
C VAL A 9 0.31 13.42 -3.69
N GLU A 10 0.02 14.48 -2.94
CA GLU A 10 -0.65 15.67 -3.48
C GLU A 10 0.17 16.35 -4.59
N ASN A 11 1.50 16.22 -4.56
CA ASN A 11 2.42 16.76 -5.56
C ASN A 11 2.88 15.70 -6.59
N THR A 12 2.29 14.49 -6.56
CA THR A 12 2.64 13.40 -7.49
C THR A 12 1.39 12.95 -8.23
N PRO A 13 1.01 13.62 -9.32
CA PRO A 13 -0.17 13.23 -10.09
C PRO A 13 0.05 11.85 -10.73
N ILE A 14 -0.98 11.00 -10.63
CA ILE A 14 -1.03 9.70 -11.30
C ILE A 14 -2.04 9.80 -12.43
N ASP A 15 -1.53 9.77 -13.67
CA ASP A 15 -2.40 9.83 -14.85
C ASP A 15 -2.90 8.43 -15.23
N LEU A 16 -4.15 8.20 -14.95
CA LEU A 16 -4.93 7.03 -15.37
C LEU A 16 -6.14 7.44 -16.23
N SER A 17 -6.07 8.59 -16.90
CA SER A 17 -7.15 9.09 -17.74
C SER A 17 -7.49 8.10 -18.86
N GLY A 18 -8.79 7.87 -19.06
CA GLY A 18 -9.30 6.92 -20.05
C GLY A 18 -9.16 5.45 -19.66
N PHE A 19 -8.66 5.14 -18.46
CA PHE A 19 -8.58 3.77 -17.95
C PHE A 19 -9.62 3.55 -16.84
N THR A 20 -10.47 2.57 -17.03
CA THR A 20 -11.46 2.11 -16.02
C THR A 20 -11.13 0.67 -15.68
N PRO A 21 -10.60 0.38 -14.49
CA PRO A 21 -10.20 -0.98 -14.13
C PRO A 21 -11.40 -1.89 -13.91
N SER A 22 -11.29 -3.14 -14.36
CA SER A 22 -12.20 -4.24 -14.00
C SER A 22 -11.87 -4.90 -12.66
N GLY A 23 -10.69 -4.61 -12.13
CA GLY A 23 -10.18 -5.05 -10.83
C GLY A 23 -8.81 -4.44 -10.56
N ALA A 24 -8.39 -4.46 -9.30
CA ALA A 24 -7.07 -4.01 -8.89
C ALA A 24 -6.31 -5.11 -8.14
N LEU A 25 -5.03 -5.29 -8.47
CA LEU A 25 -4.10 -6.18 -7.80
C LEU A 25 -2.97 -5.36 -7.18
N ILE A 26 -2.79 -5.45 -5.88
CA ILE A 26 -1.72 -4.79 -5.16
C ILE A 26 -0.63 -5.82 -4.86
N LEU A 27 0.53 -5.67 -5.49
CA LEU A 27 1.69 -6.53 -5.29
C LEU A 27 2.57 -5.93 -4.20
N GLY A 28 2.98 -6.74 -3.22
CA GLY A 28 3.92 -6.31 -2.19
C GLY A 28 4.14 -7.34 -1.12
N MET A 29 5.30 -7.29 -0.49
CA MET A 29 5.71 -8.19 0.59
C MET A 29 5.86 -7.41 1.90
N GLY A 30 5.65 -8.11 3.01
CA GLY A 30 5.96 -7.59 4.32
C GLY A 30 5.30 -6.23 4.60
N GLY A 31 6.09 -5.20 4.95
CA GLY A 31 5.63 -3.83 5.23
C GLY A 31 4.93 -3.16 4.04
N SER A 32 5.35 -3.46 2.82
CA SER A 32 4.69 -2.99 1.60
C SER A 32 3.38 -3.74 1.34
N GLY A 33 3.36 -5.06 1.57
CA GLY A 33 2.19 -5.89 1.32
C GLY A 33 1.02 -5.62 2.25
N ILE A 34 1.28 -5.31 3.54
CA ILE A 34 0.20 -5.02 4.51
C ILE A 34 -0.65 -3.81 4.11
N SER A 35 -0.08 -2.84 3.39
CA SER A 35 -0.82 -1.70 2.84
C SER A 35 -1.94 -2.17 1.91
N GLY A 36 -1.64 -3.11 1.03
CA GLY A 36 -2.61 -3.72 0.12
C GLY A 36 -3.70 -4.49 0.88
N VAL A 37 -3.32 -5.29 1.88
CA VAL A 37 -4.28 -6.07 2.70
C VAL A 37 -5.27 -5.14 3.41
N ILE A 38 -4.79 -4.08 4.06
CA ILE A 38 -5.66 -3.14 4.78
C ILE A 38 -6.59 -2.41 3.80
N LEU A 39 -6.05 -1.86 2.71
CA LEU A 39 -6.84 -1.07 1.76
C LEU A 39 -7.85 -1.91 1.00
N SER A 40 -7.52 -3.15 0.61
CA SER A 40 -8.48 -4.04 -0.02
C SER A 40 -9.69 -4.33 0.88
N ARG A 41 -9.48 -4.45 2.19
CA ARG A 41 -10.57 -4.64 3.17
C ARG A 41 -11.34 -3.34 3.47
N MET A 42 -10.63 -2.23 3.64
CA MET A 42 -11.26 -0.93 3.89
C MET A 42 -12.19 -0.51 2.76
N LEU A 43 -11.81 -0.79 1.52
CA LEU A 43 -12.57 -0.39 0.33
C LEU A 43 -13.53 -1.47 -0.18
N ALA A 44 -13.53 -2.68 0.39
CA ALA A 44 -14.31 -3.82 -0.11
C ALA A 44 -15.81 -3.56 -0.25
N ALA A 45 -16.38 -2.73 0.63
CA ALA A 45 -17.80 -2.41 0.63
C ALA A 45 -18.18 -1.26 -0.31
N THR A 46 -17.22 -0.48 -0.77
CA THR A 46 -17.44 0.79 -1.50
C THR A 46 -16.81 0.82 -2.88
N SER A 47 -15.76 0.03 -3.11
CA SER A 47 -15.13 -0.05 -4.42
C SER A 47 -16.07 -0.68 -5.45
N PRO A 48 -16.16 -0.09 -6.66
CA PRO A 48 -17.01 -0.64 -7.73
C PRO A 48 -16.48 -1.96 -8.31
N VAL A 49 -15.22 -2.31 -8.06
CA VAL A 49 -14.58 -3.52 -8.55
C VAL A 49 -13.74 -4.19 -7.46
N PRO A 50 -13.40 -5.49 -7.58
CA PRO A 50 -12.56 -6.18 -6.61
C PRO A 50 -11.16 -5.54 -6.49
N ILE A 51 -10.69 -5.42 -5.23
CA ILE A 51 -9.31 -5.04 -4.90
C ILE A 51 -8.69 -6.22 -4.15
N GLN A 52 -7.61 -6.79 -4.68
CA GLN A 52 -6.91 -7.92 -4.06
C GLN A 52 -5.47 -7.56 -3.75
N SER A 53 -4.98 -7.99 -2.59
CA SER A 53 -3.54 -7.96 -2.27
C SER A 53 -2.91 -9.31 -2.62
N ASN A 54 -1.69 -9.27 -3.13
CA ASN A 54 -0.90 -10.44 -3.48
C ASN A 54 0.53 -10.31 -2.97
N SER A 55 0.98 -11.34 -2.25
CA SER A 55 2.32 -11.44 -1.68
C SER A 55 2.99 -12.75 -2.11
N ASP A 56 2.80 -13.12 -3.38
CA ASP A 56 3.31 -14.36 -3.96
C ASP A 56 4.02 -14.05 -5.30
N TYR A 57 4.80 -15.00 -5.78
CA TYR A 57 5.45 -14.99 -7.11
C TYR A 57 4.44 -15.08 -8.25
N SER A 58 3.34 -15.77 -8.04
CA SER A 58 2.28 -15.96 -9.01
C SER A 58 1.21 -14.90 -8.90
N ILE A 59 0.51 -14.62 -10.00
CA ILE A 59 -0.63 -13.70 -10.03
C ILE A 59 -1.91 -14.42 -10.44
N PRO A 60 -3.07 -13.96 -9.99
CA PRO A 60 -4.36 -14.54 -10.37
C PRO A 60 -4.58 -14.58 -11.89
N GLY A 61 -5.32 -15.58 -12.35
CA GLY A 61 -5.60 -15.77 -13.78
C GLY A 61 -6.45 -14.68 -14.43
N TRP A 62 -7.18 -13.89 -13.61
CA TRP A 62 -8.02 -12.80 -14.10
C TRP A 62 -7.24 -11.50 -14.42
N VAL A 63 -5.95 -11.43 -14.07
CA VAL A 63 -5.11 -10.26 -14.35
C VAL A 63 -4.86 -10.15 -15.85
N GLY A 64 -5.17 -9.01 -16.43
CA GLY A 64 -5.05 -8.72 -17.85
C GLY A 64 -5.10 -7.22 -18.16
N PRO A 65 -5.38 -6.82 -19.42
CA PRO A 65 -5.27 -5.44 -19.88
C PRO A 65 -6.16 -4.44 -19.11
N ASP A 66 -7.31 -4.89 -18.61
CA ASP A 66 -8.24 -4.05 -17.86
C ASP A 66 -7.99 -4.11 -16.34
N THR A 67 -6.86 -4.67 -15.91
CA THR A 67 -6.48 -4.75 -14.50
C THR A 67 -5.51 -3.65 -14.13
N LEU A 68 -5.80 -2.93 -13.04
CA LEU A 68 -4.81 -2.06 -12.39
C LEU A 68 -3.88 -2.92 -11.52
N VAL A 69 -2.58 -2.86 -11.77
CA VAL A 69 -1.57 -3.48 -10.91
C VAL A 69 -0.75 -2.41 -10.21
N VAL A 70 -0.83 -2.38 -8.88
CA VAL A 70 -0.06 -1.46 -8.04
C VAL A 70 1.10 -2.24 -7.43
N ALA A 71 2.30 -2.06 -7.97
CA ALA A 71 3.51 -2.70 -7.45
C ALA A 71 4.14 -1.86 -6.34
N CYS A 72 4.11 -2.35 -5.11
CA CYS A 72 4.64 -1.66 -3.94
C CYS A 72 5.83 -2.41 -3.36
N SER A 73 7.02 -1.84 -3.47
CA SER A 73 8.25 -2.36 -2.87
C SER A 73 9.11 -1.21 -2.39
N CYS A 74 9.32 -1.12 -1.07
CA CYS A 74 10.15 -0.08 -0.47
C CYS A 74 11.57 -0.08 -1.06
N SER A 75 12.25 -1.22 -1.08
CA SER A 75 13.59 -1.35 -1.66
C SER A 75 13.60 -1.32 -3.20
N GLY A 76 12.46 -1.61 -3.82
CA GLY A 76 12.34 -1.83 -5.26
C GLY A 76 13.00 -3.11 -5.78
N ASN A 77 13.50 -3.97 -4.87
CA ASN A 77 14.24 -5.18 -5.23
C ASN A 77 13.64 -6.47 -4.65
N THR A 78 12.38 -6.41 -4.20
CA THR A 78 11.69 -7.58 -3.64
C THR A 78 11.40 -8.57 -4.76
N GLU A 79 12.02 -9.74 -4.71
CA GLU A 79 12.02 -10.75 -5.79
C GLU A 79 10.59 -11.17 -6.17
N GLU A 80 9.77 -11.51 -5.17
CA GLU A 80 8.38 -11.92 -5.37
C GLU A 80 7.58 -10.84 -6.10
N THR A 81 7.73 -9.59 -5.66
CA THR A 81 7.04 -8.45 -6.29
C THR A 81 7.47 -8.26 -7.73
N LEU A 82 8.77 -8.37 -8.02
CA LEU A 82 9.30 -8.18 -9.38
C LEU A 82 8.90 -9.31 -10.33
N ILE A 83 8.90 -10.57 -9.87
CA ILE A 83 8.46 -11.71 -10.70
C ILE A 83 6.97 -11.63 -10.98
N ALA A 84 6.15 -11.37 -9.97
CA ALA A 84 4.71 -11.16 -10.13
C ALA A 84 4.40 -9.99 -11.08
N LEU A 85 5.14 -8.88 -10.93
CA LEU A 85 5.00 -7.70 -11.78
C LEU A 85 5.34 -7.97 -13.24
N LYS A 86 6.40 -8.74 -13.50
CA LYS A 86 6.76 -9.16 -14.87
C LYS A 86 5.64 -9.96 -15.52
N SER A 87 5.04 -10.89 -14.78
CA SER A 87 3.89 -11.66 -15.28
C SER A 87 2.68 -10.77 -15.57
N ALA A 88 2.44 -9.73 -14.75
CA ALA A 88 1.36 -8.77 -14.98
C ALA A 88 1.62 -7.90 -16.21
N GLN A 89 2.86 -7.47 -16.43
CA GLN A 89 3.28 -6.74 -17.61
C GLN A 89 3.09 -7.57 -18.89
N GLU A 90 3.52 -8.83 -18.89
CA GLU A 90 3.36 -9.76 -20.03
C GLU A 90 1.89 -9.98 -20.40
N ARG A 91 0.97 -9.85 -19.43
CA ARG A 91 -0.49 -9.91 -19.65
C ARG A 91 -1.11 -8.57 -20.03
N GLY A 92 -0.31 -7.51 -20.17
CA GLY A 92 -0.76 -6.19 -20.60
C GLY A 92 -1.47 -5.36 -19.52
N ALA A 93 -1.33 -5.70 -18.23
CA ALA A 93 -1.95 -4.96 -17.16
C ALA A 93 -1.48 -3.49 -17.09
N ARG A 94 -2.36 -2.59 -16.61
CA ARG A 94 -2.00 -1.20 -16.33
C ARG A 94 -1.23 -1.12 -15.01
N ILE A 95 0.04 -0.72 -15.08
CA ILE A 95 0.95 -0.76 -13.94
C ILE A 95 1.18 0.64 -13.37
N VAL A 96 1.21 0.73 -12.03
CA VAL A 96 1.70 1.89 -11.26
C VAL A 96 2.72 1.38 -10.24
N ALA A 97 3.88 2.02 -10.17
CA ALA A 97 4.96 1.64 -9.26
C ALA A 97 4.98 2.54 -8.01
N ILE A 98 5.23 1.93 -6.84
CA ILE A 98 5.40 2.63 -5.56
C ILE A 98 6.67 2.12 -4.92
N THR A 99 7.70 2.97 -4.81
CA THR A 99 9.02 2.54 -4.36
C THR A 99 9.87 3.72 -3.86
N SER A 100 10.95 3.43 -3.14
CA SER A 100 11.99 4.43 -2.88
C SER A 100 13.17 4.35 -3.86
N GLY A 101 13.20 3.36 -4.75
CA GLY A 101 14.30 3.15 -5.71
C GLY A 101 14.37 1.72 -6.22
N GLY A 102 15.57 1.27 -6.57
CA GLY A 102 15.85 -0.10 -6.99
C GLY A 102 15.29 -0.46 -8.36
N GLN A 103 15.28 -1.73 -8.69
CA GLN A 103 14.88 -2.26 -9.99
C GLN A 103 13.44 -1.88 -10.38
N LEU A 104 12.53 -1.79 -9.41
CA LEU A 104 11.15 -1.34 -9.67
C LEU A 104 11.13 0.11 -10.18
N ALA A 105 12.02 0.95 -9.63
CA ALA A 105 12.20 2.31 -10.11
C ALA A 105 12.68 2.36 -11.55
N ASP A 106 13.74 1.59 -11.84
CA ASP A 106 14.34 1.53 -13.18
C ASP A 106 13.36 0.99 -14.22
N TRP A 107 12.54 0.02 -13.84
CA TRP A 107 11.48 -0.50 -14.71
C TRP A 107 10.38 0.53 -14.97
N ALA A 108 9.95 1.25 -13.94
CA ALA A 108 8.95 2.30 -14.11
C ALA A 108 9.44 3.37 -15.09
N ASP A 109 10.69 3.79 -14.97
CA ASP A 109 11.30 4.78 -15.87
C ASP A 109 11.44 4.22 -17.31
N THR A 110 11.91 2.98 -17.43
CA THR A 110 12.12 2.34 -18.74
C THR A 110 10.81 2.13 -19.51
N HIS A 111 9.75 1.76 -18.81
CA HIS A 111 8.45 1.46 -19.43
C HIS A 111 7.47 2.66 -19.41
N GLY A 112 7.86 3.79 -18.82
CA GLY A 112 7.00 4.97 -18.69
C GLY A 112 5.79 4.74 -17.77
N TRP A 113 5.92 3.87 -16.76
CA TRP A 113 4.85 3.64 -15.80
C TRP A 113 4.72 4.81 -14.84
N PRO A 114 3.51 5.28 -14.53
CA PRO A 114 3.31 6.22 -13.43
C PRO A 114 3.92 5.67 -12.15
N SER A 115 4.57 6.53 -11.35
CA SER A 115 5.20 6.08 -10.13
C SER A 115 5.12 7.09 -9.00
N VAL A 116 5.01 6.60 -7.76
CA VAL A 116 5.18 7.38 -6.54
C VAL A 116 6.53 7.00 -5.93
N ARG A 117 7.41 8.00 -5.80
CA ARG A 117 8.75 7.83 -5.22
C ARG A 117 8.80 8.49 -3.85
N PHE A 118 9.03 7.71 -2.80
CA PHE A 118 9.14 8.21 -1.43
C PHE A 118 10.58 8.08 -0.90
N PRO A 119 10.98 8.82 0.16
CA PRO A 119 12.34 8.76 0.70
C PRO A 119 12.71 7.36 1.17
N GLY A 120 13.88 6.86 0.78
CA GLY A 120 14.45 5.59 1.19
C GLY A 120 15.28 5.69 2.48
N GLY A 121 16.05 4.63 2.77
CA GLY A 121 17.04 4.61 3.86
C GLY A 121 16.52 4.19 5.23
N GLN A 122 15.23 3.90 5.37
CA GLN A 122 14.65 3.38 6.59
C GLN A 122 14.18 1.91 6.39
N PRO A 123 14.11 1.11 7.45
CA PRO A 123 13.55 -0.24 7.36
C PRO A 123 12.12 -0.23 6.78
N PRO A 124 11.74 -1.18 5.92
CA PRO A 124 10.43 -1.20 5.26
C PRO A 124 9.23 -1.05 6.21
N ARG A 125 9.28 -1.70 7.38
CA ARG A 125 8.23 -1.59 8.40
C ARG A 125 8.06 -0.17 8.96
N SER A 126 9.14 0.63 8.95
CA SER A 126 9.11 2.03 9.39
C SER A 126 8.62 2.98 8.30
N GLN A 127 8.38 2.49 7.08
CA GLN A 127 7.90 3.27 5.93
C GLN A 127 6.46 2.97 5.56
N PHE A 128 5.74 2.28 6.43
CA PHE A 128 4.33 1.91 6.22
C PHE A 128 3.46 3.12 5.83
N GLY A 129 3.62 4.26 6.49
CA GLY A 129 2.83 5.46 6.20
C GLY A 129 2.99 5.96 4.75
N TYR A 130 4.20 5.87 4.18
CA TYR A 130 4.43 6.21 2.77
C TYR A 130 3.78 5.19 1.83
N ALA A 131 4.01 3.90 2.05
CA ALA A 131 3.43 2.85 1.22
C ALA A 131 1.90 2.89 1.25
N PHE A 132 1.32 2.96 2.45
CA PHE A 132 -0.13 2.96 2.66
C PHE A 132 -0.82 4.18 1.99
N THR A 133 -0.27 5.38 2.19
CA THR A 133 -0.79 6.61 1.58
C THR A 133 -0.66 6.58 0.06
N SER A 134 0.48 6.10 -0.46
CA SER A 134 0.71 6.04 -1.91
C SER A 134 -0.21 5.03 -2.59
N VAL A 135 -0.42 3.84 -2.00
CA VAL A 135 -1.38 2.86 -2.55
C VAL A 135 -2.79 3.44 -2.55
N PHE A 136 -3.23 4.07 -1.43
CA PHE A 136 -4.53 4.72 -1.38
C PHE A 136 -4.69 5.80 -2.46
N HIS A 137 -3.67 6.63 -2.66
CA HIS A 137 -3.66 7.68 -3.69
C HIS A 137 -3.87 7.11 -5.09
N VAL A 138 -3.17 6.02 -5.43
CA VAL A 138 -3.33 5.34 -6.73
C VAL A 138 -4.74 4.76 -6.89
N LEU A 139 -5.27 4.12 -5.84
CA LEU A 139 -6.64 3.57 -5.87
C LEU A 139 -7.69 4.68 -6.05
N HIS A 140 -7.51 5.83 -5.38
CA HIS A 140 -8.37 6.99 -5.59
C HIS A 140 -8.26 7.54 -7.03
N ALA A 141 -7.05 7.71 -7.56
CA ALA A 141 -6.84 8.17 -8.94
C ALA A 141 -7.47 7.22 -9.98
N ALA A 142 -7.60 5.93 -9.66
CA ALA A 142 -8.28 4.93 -10.48
C ALA A 142 -9.82 4.90 -10.28
N GLY A 143 -10.40 5.77 -9.45
CA GLY A 143 -11.83 5.81 -9.14
C GLY A 143 -12.31 4.68 -8.20
N LEU A 144 -11.39 4.01 -7.49
CA LEU A 144 -11.71 2.92 -6.57
C LEU A 144 -11.94 3.38 -5.12
N ALA A 145 -11.70 4.64 -4.84
CA ALA A 145 -12.03 5.32 -3.60
C ALA A 145 -12.67 6.67 -3.90
N SER A 146 -13.65 7.10 -3.11
CA SER A 146 -14.39 8.35 -3.32
C SER A 146 -13.59 9.57 -2.81
N ASP A 147 -14.00 10.78 -3.27
CA ASP A 147 -13.46 12.05 -2.79
C ASP A 147 -13.71 12.25 -1.29
N GLU A 148 -14.84 11.76 -0.75
CA GLU A 148 -15.13 11.76 0.68
C GLU A 148 -14.12 10.90 1.46
N GLN A 149 -13.83 9.70 0.95
CA GLN A 149 -12.82 8.82 1.54
C GLN A 149 -11.42 9.44 1.45
N ARG A 150 -11.08 10.10 0.33
CA ARG A 150 -9.83 10.85 0.18
C ARG A 150 -9.71 11.97 1.21
N ALA A 151 -10.76 12.77 1.38
CA ALA A 151 -10.78 13.84 2.37
C ALA A 151 -10.67 13.31 3.81
N ALA A 152 -11.31 12.19 4.12
CA ALA A 152 -11.18 11.52 5.42
C ALA A 152 -9.75 11.00 5.64
N PHE A 153 -9.16 10.37 4.62
CA PHE A 153 -7.79 9.84 4.67
C PHE A 153 -6.75 10.95 4.90
N GLY A 154 -6.90 12.10 4.27
CA GLY A 154 -6.02 13.27 4.44
C GLY A 154 -5.92 13.76 5.89
N ARG A 155 -6.98 13.55 6.70
CA ARG A 155 -6.99 13.92 8.13
C ARG A 155 -6.35 12.88 9.08
N VAL A 156 -6.03 11.68 8.58
CA VAL A 156 -5.49 10.59 9.41
C VAL A 156 -4.17 10.99 10.07
N GLY A 157 -3.29 11.68 9.34
CA GLY A 157 -2.01 12.13 9.88
C GLY A 157 -2.16 13.06 11.08
N ASP A 158 -3.14 13.96 11.05
CA ASP A 158 -3.43 14.89 12.15
C ASP A 158 -4.07 14.18 13.35
N HIS A 159 -4.98 13.26 13.07
CA HIS A 159 -5.61 12.44 14.10
C HIS A 159 -4.59 11.58 14.86
N LEU A 160 -3.68 10.93 14.14
CA LEU A 160 -2.60 10.14 14.73
C LEU A 160 -1.65 11.01 15.57
N ALA A 161 -1.30 12.19 15.08
CA ALA A 161 -0.43 13.11 15.82
C ALA A 161 -1.10 13.61 17.13
N ALA A 162 -2.38 13.91 17.08
CA ALA A 162 -3.13 14.34 18.28
C ALA A 162 -3.24 13.23 19.35
N GLY A 163 -3.22 11.96 18.94
CA GLY A 163 -3.28 10.81 19.86
C GLY A 163 -1.91 10.28 20.31
N GLN A 164 -0.80 10.83 19.81
CA GLN A 164 0.54 10.23 19.95
C GLN A 164 0.99 10.11 21.41
N GLU A 165 0.87 11.13 22.21
CA GLU A 165 1.29 11.11 23.63
C GLU A 165 0.53 10.05 24.43
N ASN A 166 -0.79 9.97 24.26
CA ASN A 166 -1.60 8.93 24.88
C ASN A 166 -1.20 7.52 24.41
N ALA A 167 -0.94 7.34 23.13
CA ALA A 167 -0.50 6.06 22.59
C ALA A 167 0.86 5.62 23.16
N ILE A 168 1.82 6.54 23.32
CA ILE A 168 3.13 6.28 23.94
C ILE A 168 2.94 5.85 25.39
N SER A 169 2.24 6.63 26.21
CA SER A 169 2.02 6.33 27.63
C SER A 169 1.34 4.97 27.84
N ARG A 170 0.32 4.65 27.03
CA ARG A 170 -0.33 3.34 27.09
C ARG A 170 0.60 2.21 26.63
N GLY A 171 1.46 2.47 25.63
CA GLY A 171 2.44 1.53 25.15
C GLY A 171 3.49 1.20 26.21
N GLU A 172 3.99 2.19 26.93
CA GLU A 172 4.92 2.03 28.06
C GLU A 172 4.30 1.17 29.18
N SER A 173 3.09 1.51 29.61
CA SER A 173 2.37 0.71 30.61
C SER A 173 2.11 -0.73 30.18
N LEU A 174 1.82 -0.95 28.89
CA LEU A 174 1.64 -2.28 28.34
C LEU A 174 2.96 -3.03 28.27
N ALA A 175 4.07 -2.38 27.88
CA ALA A 175 5.39 -2.96 27.83
C ALA A 175 5.84 -3.46 29.21
N GLU A 176 5.64 -2.67 30.26
CA GLU A 176 5.91 -3.08 31.64
C GLU A 176 5.09 -4.31 32.05
N LEU A 177 3.80 -4.35 31.68
CA LEU A 177 2.93 -5.50 31.98
C LEU A 177 3.39 -6.78 31.24
N LEU A 178 3.93 -6.66 30.04
CA LEU A 178 4.31 -7.78 29.17
C LEU A 178 5.77 -8.21 29.34
N ASP A 179 6.57 -7.46 30.08
CA ASP A 179 7.99 -7.76 30.26
C ASP A 179 8.21 -9.18 30.78
N GLY A 180 9.13 -9.92 30.16
CA GLY A 180 9.44 -11.29 30.50
C GLY A 180 8.34 -12.32 30.19
N ARG A 181 7.22 -11.93 29.56
CA ARG A 181 6.09 -12.82 29.24
C ARG A 181 6.10 -13.25 27.78
N LYS A 182 5.58 -14.45 27.50
CA LYS A 182 5.23 -14.87 26.14
C LYS A 182 3.88 -14.26 25.78
N VAL A 183 3.86 -13.46 24.72
CA VAL A 183 2.66 -12.77 24.26
C VAL A 183 2.07 -13.50 23.06
N LEU A 184 0.77 -13.77 23.09
CA LEU A 184 0.00 -14.30 21.97
C LEU A 184 -1.05 -13.26 21.60
N LEU A 185 -1.09 -12.90 20.31
CA LEU A 185 -2.07 -11.95 19.77
C LEU A 185 -3.14 -12.71 18.99
N TYR A 186 -4.39 -12.49 19.32
CA TYR A 186 -5.54 -13.05 18.63
C TYR A 186 -6.38 -11.93 18.02
N SER A 187 -6.85 -12.14 16.80
CA SER A 187 -7.85 -11.28 16.18
C SER A 187 -8.80 -12.11 15.32
N ASP A 188 -9.91 -11.50 14.90
CA ASP A 188 -10.72 -12.06 13.82
C ASP A 188 -10.04 -11.84 12.46
N ALA A 189 -10.59 -12.51 11.43
CA ALA A 189 -10.04 -12.43 10.07
C ALA A 189 -10.14 -11.02 9.46
N SER A 190 -11.00 -10.14 9.99
CA SER A 190 -11.16 -8.76 9.49
C SER A 190 -10.03 -7.84 9.95
N GLN A 191 -9.39 -8.16 11.07
CA GLN A 191 -8.32 -7.37 11.68
C GLN A 191 -6.96 -8.03 11.58
N GLU A 192 -6.86 -9.20 10.94
CA GLU A 192 -5.63 -9.99 10.84
C GLU A 192 -4.42 -9.17 10.39
N GLY A 193 -4.59 -8.33 9.37
CA GLY A 193 -3.51 -7.46 8.87
C GLY A 193 -3.08 -6.36 9.84
N LEU A 194 -3.90 -6.01 10.84
CA LEU A 194 -3.63 -4.93 11.78
C LEU A 194 -2.89 -5.41 13.03
N ILE A 195 -3.03 -6.69 13.38
CA ILE A 195 -2.50 -7.25 14.63
C ILE A 195 -1.16 -7.94 14.43
N ILE A 196 -0.93 -8.55 13.28
CA ILE A 196 0.30 -9.32 13.00
C ILE A 196 1.54 -8.41 12.87
N ARG A 197 1.39 -7.10 12.93
CA ARG A 197 2.47 -6.12 12.84
C ARG A 197 2.40 -5.03 13.87
#